data_dbf37122a02e1c177694db0a5492d32e
#
_entry.id   dbf37122a02e1c177694db0a5492d32e
#
_cell.length_a   1.000
_cell.length_b   1.000
_cell.length_c   1.000
_cell.angle_alpha   90.00
_cell.angle_beta   90.00
_cell.angle_gamma   90.00
#
_symmetry.space_group_name_H-M   'P 1'
#
loop_
_entity.id
_entity.type
_entity.pdbx_description
1 polymer ?
#
loop_
_entity_poly.entity_id
_entity_poly.type
_entity_poly.pdbx_seq_one_letter_code
_entity_poly.pdbx_strand_id
1 'polypeptide(L)'
;MRIEFIAQAGVKIHTAHGSILCDPWFNPAYYAGWFPYPRNDGLDHAALGATDYLYISHLHRDHFDPEWLARWCSKEATVILPAYPLPELREALTELGFSRFIETVSGVPVQHGGLTLVVEALTAPTDGPIGDSALLVDDGVERLLNLNDSRPIDPDRLLVQGAIDICLLQFSGAIWYPMVYELPERAKEALAKKKRAAQFARAARYVEIISPRVVIPSAGPPCFLDDELFQWNDVNNAEDSIFPDQRLMVDYLQQAGQQAVLMLPGSIGTFNDGERFDVQHLEGELSVQSVFADKEAYLRTYAKDVAPRIAAEKASWAGPRTDLLADLKAWFEPLMALGPRVCDGIGGPVRIQTDDTSLLLDFSERAVVADDGREVDFRFNIPRLLLDHLVRTRTDDWVNSLFLSLRFSAWRRGSYNDYLYTWFKCLSVARIQYAEGFYAENGPTEGTFDLNGWQVQRRCPHMKADLTRFGTEDGETLTCSIHGWQWDLASGRCLTSEGHPLFARPVSPVAQEHAARVAGSEPPRPDQYSGGPEGS
;
A
#
# COMPACT_ATOMS: atom_id res chain seq x y z
N MET A 1 -2.30 -21.40 18.21
CA MET A 1 -3.02 -20.08 18.07
C MET A 1 -4.40 -20.29 17.48
N ARG A 2 -5.35 -19.35 17.72
CA ARG A 2 -6.67 -19.29 17.08
C ARG A 2 -6.82 -17.91 16.44
N ILE A 3 -7.15 -17.88 15.15
CA ILE A 3 -7.26 -16.66 14.37
C ILE A 3 -8.74 -16.35 14.16
N GLU A 4 -9.17 -15.18 14.57
CA GLU A 4 -10.52 -14.64 14.31
C GLU A 4 -10.40 -13.54 13.24
N PHE A 5 -10.99 -13.75 12.08
CA PHE A 5 -10.87 -12.84 10.95
C PHE A 5 -11.95 -11.76 11.03
N ILE A 6 -11.56 -10.50 10.89
CA ILE A 6 -12.46 -9.34 11.02
C ILE A 6 -12.90 -8.82 9.66
N ALA A 7 -12.00 -8.62 8.77
CA ALA A 7 -12.07 -8.27 7.34
C ALA A 7 -10.78 -7.54 6.93
N GLN A 8 -10.49 -7.45 5.66
CA GLN A 8 -9.34 -6.72 5.13
C GLN A 8 -8.04 -7.22 5.80
N ALA A 9 -7.30 -6.35 6.51
CA ALA A 9 -6.15 -6.69 7.34
C ALA A 9 -6.54 -7.02 8.80
N GLY A 10 -7.79 -6.78 9.18
CA GLY A 10 -8.26 -6.93 10.56
C GLY A 10 -8.32 -8.38 11.00
N VAL A 11 -7.57 -8.71 12.05
CA VAL A 11 -7.60 -10.04 12.69
C VAL A 11 -7.43 -9.92 14.20
N LYS A 12 -8.02 -10.88 14.94
CA LYS A 12 -7.73 -11.06 16.36
C LYS A 12 -7.04 -12.41 16.57
N ILE A 13 -5.82 -12.36 17.09
CA ILE A 13 -4.99 -13.52 17.34
C ILE A 13 -5.15 -13.90 18.81
N HIS A 14 -5.64 -15.10 19.10
CA HIS A 14 -5.76 -15.64 20.44
C HIS A 14 -4.64 -16.62 20.71
N THR A 15 -3.88 -16.38 21.77
CA THR A 15 -2.78 -17.22 22.24
C THR A 15 -3.02 -17.66 23.69
N ALA A 16 -2.19 -18.55 24.21
CA ALA A 16 -2.19 -18.89 25.65
C ALA A 16 -1.74 -17.71 26.54
N HIS A 17 -1.14 -16.68 25.94
CA HIS A 17 -0.52 -15.53 26.61
C HIS A 17 -1.31 -14.23 26.43
N GLY A 18 -2.54 -14.31 25.98
CA GLY A 18 -3.40 -13.17 25.70
C GLY A 18 -3.79 -13.04 24.22
N SER A 19 -4.64 -12.06 23.95
CA SER A 19 -5.16 -11.78 22.62
C SER A 19 -4.52 -10.53 22.02
N ILE A 20 -4.24 -10.55 20.71
CA ILE A 20 -3.70 -9.42 19.96
C ILE A 20 -4.71 -9.03 18.89
N LEU A 21 -5.20 -7.80 18.95
CA LEU A 21 -6.06 -7.22 17.92
C LEU A 21 -5.18 -6.45 16.92
N CYS A 22 -5.27 -6.82 15.65
CA CYS A 22 -4.52 -6.20 14.56
C CYS A 22 -5.45 -5.46 13.61
N ASP A 23 -5.12 -4.22 13.28
CA ASP A 23 -5.74 -3.39 12.22
C ASP A 23 -7.28 -3.48 12.13
N PRO A 24 -8.04 -3.25 13.22
CA PRO A 24 -9.50 -3.34 13.20
C PRO A 24 -10.10 -2.18 12.38
N TRP A 25 -10.84 -2.51 11.30
CA TRP A 25 -11.47 -1.53 10.43
C TRP A 25 -12.96 -1.84 10.20
N PHE A 26 -13.83 -0.86 10.49
CA PHE A 26 -15.30 -0.98 10.43
C PHE A 26 -15.97 0.23 9.80
N ASN A 27 -15.38 1.42 9.91
CA ASN A 27 -15.95 2.65 9.41
C ASN A 27 -15.46 2.95 7.98
N PRO A 28 -16.24 3.71 7.18
CA PRO A 28 -15.78 4.07 5.84
C PRO A 28 -14.42 4.76 5.87
N ALA A 29 -13.56 4.41 4.92
CA ALA A 29 -12.26 5.04 4.73
C ALA A 29 -12.26 5.92 3.47
N TYR A 30 -11.28 6.83 3.38
CA TYR A 30 -10.98 7.61 2.18
C TYR A 30 -12.20 8.35 1.62
N TYR A 31 -12.78 9.26 2.44
CA TYR A 31 -13.95 10.06 2.05
C TYR A 31 -15.16 9.20 1.64
N ALA A 32 -15.40 8.13 2.39
CA ALA A 32 -16.38 7.08 2.10
C ALA A 32 -16.23 6.48 0.69
N GLY A 33 -14.99 6.38 0.20
CA GLY A 33 -14.66 5.64 -1.02
C GLY A 33 -14.59 4.14 -0.78
N TRP A 34 -14.06 3.73 0.38
CA TRP A 34 -13.79 2.34 0.72
C TRP A 34 -14.62 1.84 1.89
N PHE A 35 -15.06 0.60 1.79
CA PHE A 35 -15.79 -0.13 2.83
C PHE A 35 -15.20 -1.54 3.00
N PRO A 36 -15.29 -2.14 4.22
CA PRO A 36 -14.87 -3.53 4.44
C PRO A 36 -15.60 -4.50 3.51
N TYR A 37 -14.87 -5.45 2.94
CA TYR A 37 -15.45 -6.50 2.11
C TYR A 37 -14.84 -7.87 2.45
N PRO A 38 -15.69 -8.87 2.75
CA PRO A 38 -17.13 -8.75 3.01
C PRO A 38 -17.44 -7.85 4.21
N ARG A 39 -18.74 -7.41 4.33
CA ARG A 39 -19.18 -6.56 5.45
C ARG A 39 -18.92 -7.24 6.80
N ASN A 40 -18.56 -6.44 7.80
CA ASN A 40 -18.19 -6.94 9.13
C ASN A 40 -18.95 -6.26 10.28
N ASP A 41 -19.91 -5.42 9.97
CA ASP A 41 -20.69 -4.64 10.93
C ASP A 41 -21.59 -5.49 11.85
N GLY A 42 -21.82 -6.76 11.52
CA GLY A 42 -22.54 -7.73 12.34
C GLY A 42 -21.66 -8.44 13.40
N LEU A 43 -20.35 -8.16 13.49
CA LEU A 43 -19.49 -8.78 14.49
C LEU A 43 -19.71 -8.20 15.89
N ASP A 44 -19.37 -8.96 16.93
CA ASP A 44 -19.42 -8.46 18.32
C ASP A 44 -18.22 -7.52 18.58
N HIS A 45 -18.46 -6.21 18.38
CA HIS A 45 -17.46 -5.17 18.57
C HIS A 45 -16.91 -5.14 20.00
N ALA A 46 -17.74 -5.42 21.02
CA ALA A 46 -17.30 -5.40 22.41
C ALA A 46 -16.35 -6.58 22.71
N ALA A 47 -16.67 -7.78 22.21
CA ALA A 47 -15.82 -8.94 22.33
C ALA A 47 -14.50 -8.77 21.57
N LEU A 48 -14.54 -8.15 20.37
CA LEU A 48 -13.32 -7.85 19.61
C LEU A 48 -12.44 -6.83 20.34
N GLY A 49 -13.05 -5.74 20.84
CA GLY A 49 -12.34 -4.66 21.55
C GLY A 49 -11.78 -5.05 22.92
N ALA A 50 -12.29 -6.13 23.54
CA ALA A 50 -11.73 -6.70 24.77
C ALA A 50 -10.47 -7.52 24.42
N THR A 51 -9.33 -6.84 24.32
CA THR A 51 -8.05 -7.41 23.90
C THR A 51 -6.94 -7.03 24.87
N ASP A 52 -5.90 -7.86 24.99
CA ASP A 52 -4.74 -7.62 25.84
C ASP A 52 -3.69 -6.75 25.13
N TYR A 53 -3.55 -6.94 23.81
CA TYR A 53 -2.62 -6.20 22.98
C TYR A 53 -3.34 -5.60 21.77
N LEU A 54 -2.87 -4.43 21.33
CA LEU A 54 -3.28 -3.78 20.09
C LEU A 54 -2.06 -3.61 19.19
N TYR A 55 -2.19 -3.99 17.95
CA TYR A 55 -1.22 -3.70 16.90
C TYR A 55 -1.89 -2.94 15.77
N ILE A 56 -1.37 -1.76 15.45
CA ILE A 56 -1.72 -0.99 14.26
C ILE A 56 -0.49 -0.95 13.38
N SER A 57 -0.60 -1.56 12.20
CA SER A 57 0.53 -1.67 11.28
C SER A 57 0.97 -0.30 10.76
N HIS A 58 0.02 0.59 10.43
CA HIS A 58 0.26 1.94 9.92
C HIS A 58 -1.01 2.81 9.95
N LEU A 59 -0.89 4.08 9.55
CA LEU A 59 -1.97 5.08 9.66
C LEU A 59 -2.96 5.12 8.49
N HIS A 60 -2.93 4.20 7.54
CA HIS A 60 -4.00 4.07 6.55
C HIS A 60 -5.35 3.86 7.22
N ARG A 61 -6.40 4.51 6.72
CA ARG A 61 -7.73 4.53 7.36
C ARG A 61 -8.45 3.19 7.33
N ASP A 62 -8.03 2.25 6.51
CA ASP A 62 -8.49 0.86 6.47
C ASP A 62 -7.66 -0.09 7.36
N HIS A 63 -6.68 0.46 8.12
CA HIS A 63 -5.93 -0.20 9.18
C HIS A 63 -6.08 0.52 10.52
N PHE A 64 -6.15 1.85 10.50
CA PHE A 64 -6.34 2.70 11.65
C PHE A 64 -7.73 3.33 11.60
N ASP A 65 -8.68 2.79 12.37
CA ASP A 65 -10.06 3.29 12.52
C ASP A 65 -10.21 3.97 13.89
N PRO A 66 -9.95 5.29 14.00
CA PRO A 66 -9.93 5.99 15.29
C PRO A 66 -11.29 6.02 15.96
N GLU A 67 -12.40 6.08 15.21
CA GLU A 67 -13.75 6.09 15.77
C GLU A 67 -14.09 4.76 16.43
N TRP A 68 -13.76 3.65 15.77
CA TRP A 68 -13.94 2.31 16.30
C TRP A 68 -13.03 2.07 17.50
N LEU A 69 -11.73 2.41 17.38
CA LEU A 69 -10.76 2.28 18.45
C LEU A 69 -11.14 3.11 19.69
N ALA A 70 -11.63 4.34 19.51
CA ALA A 70 -12.10 5.19 20.60
C ALA A 70 -13.25 4.56 21.37
N ARG A 71 -14.20 3.96 20.65
CA ARG A 71 -15.44 3.48 21.20
C ARG A 71 -15.35 2.08 21.82
N TRP A 72 -14.65 1.17 21.19
CA TRP A 72 -14.74 -0.25 21.47
C TRP A 72 -13.46 -0.87 22.03
N CYS A 73 -12.27 -0.38 21.62
CA CYS A 73 -11.02 -0.98 22.03
C CYS A 73 -10.67 -0.64 23.48
N SER A 74 -10.33 -1.66 24.26
CA SER A 74 -9.88 -1.52 25.65
C SER A 74 -8.67 -0.57 25.73
N LYS A 75 -8.76 0.47 26.55
CA LYS A 75 -7.64 1.41 26.80
C LYS A 75 -6.57 0.83 27.71
N GLU A 76 -6.86 -0.32 28.33
CA GLU A 76 -5.87 -1.10 29.09
C GLU A 76 -5.01 -2.00 28.20
N ALA A 77 -5.35 -2.15 26.92
CA ALA A 77 -4.56 -2.90 25.96
C ALA A 77 -3.15 -2.29 25.82
N THR A 78 -2.13 -3.15 25.77
CA THR A 78 -0.77 -2.72 25.50
C THR A 78 -0.53 -2.64 24.00
N VAL A 79 -0.15 -1.48 23.51
CA VAL A 79 0.11 -1.26 22.07
C VAL A 79 1.49 -1.79 21.69
N ILE A 80 1.55 -2.65 20.69
CA ILE A 80 2.80 -3.05 20.04
C ILE A 80 3.10 -1.96 19.01
N LEU A 81 4.09 -1.11 19.29
CA LEU A 81 4.35 0.10 18.51
C LEU A 81 5.50 -0.12 17.51
N PRO A 82 5.25 0.00 16.19
CA PRO A 82 6.30 0.00 15.18
C PRO A 82 7.29 1.17 15.36
N ALA A 83 8.56 0.92 15.04
CA ALA A 83 9.63 1.91 15.12
C ALA A 83 9.63 2.84 13.89
N TYR A 84 8.70 3.77 13.83
CA TYR A 84 8.62 4.75 12.75
C TYR A 84 9.48 5.99 12.98
N PRO A 85 9.96 6.64 11.90
CA PRO A 85 10.80 7.84 12.00
C PRO A 85 10.04 9.06 12.53
N LEU A 86 8.71 9.10 12.30
CA LEU A 86 7.83 10.17 12.78
C LEU A 86 6.91 9.63 13.88
N PRO A 87 6.55 10.45 14.88
CA PRO A 87 5.79 10.01 16.05
C PRO A 87 4.28 9.90 15.80
N GLU A 88 3.81 10.13 14.59
CA GLU A 88 2.38 10.34 14.25
C GLU A 88 1.48 9.19 14.73
N LEU A 89 1.90 7.92 14.55
CA LEU A 89 1.10 6.78 15.01
C LEU A 89 0.99 6.74 16.53
N ARG A 90 2.11 6.99 17.23
CA ARG A 90 2.11 7.05 18.70
C ARG A 90 1.20 8.18 19.21
N GLU A 91 1.32 9.37 18.60
CA GLU A 91 0.53 10.55 18.97
C GLU A 91 -0.95 10.28 18.76
N ALA A 92 -1.35 9.76 17.59
CA ALA A 92 -2.74 9.42 17.29
C ALA A 92 -3.31 8.39 18.27
N LEU A 93 -2.55 7.35 18.64
CA LEU A 93 -2.98 6.37 19.64
C LEU A 93 -3.04 6.96 21.06
N THR A 94 -2.11 7.86 21.40
CA THR A 94 -2.12 8.54 22.70
C THR A 94 -3.34 9.46 22.82
N GLU A 95 -3.71 10.19 21.78
CA GLU A 95 -4.92 11.02 21.71
C GLU A 95 -6.20 10.18 21.89
N LEU A 96 -6.20 8.93 21.42
CA LEU A 96 -7.29 7.98 21.64
C LEU A 96 -7.32 7.39 23.07
N GLY A 97 -6.35 7.76 23.94
CA GLY A 97 -6.29 7.35 25.33
C GLY A 97 -5.47 6.09 25.61
N PHE A 98 -4.71 5.58 24.65
CA PHE A 98 -3.75 4.50 24.91
C PHE A 98 -2.51 5.04 25.60
N SER A 99 -2.04 4.36 26.65
CA SER A 99 -0.91 4.80 27.46
C SER A 99 0.16 3.74 27.70
N ARG A 100 -0.10 2.50 27.30
CA ARG A 100 0.83 1.37 27.46
C ARG A 100 1.39 0.99 26.12
N PHE A 101 2.71 1.07 25.95
CA PHE A 101 3.39 0.80 24.69
C PHE A 101 4.55 -0.17 24.88
N ILE A 102 4.65 -1.16 24.00
CA ILE A 102 5.86 -1.94 23.76
C ILE A 102 6.60 -1.26 22.62
N GLU A 103 7.67 -0.53 22.94
CA GLU A 103 8.54 0.08 21.95
C GLU A 103 9.35 -1.00 21.24
N THR A 104 9.23 -1.08 19.92
CA THR A 104 9.99 -2.05 19.13
C THR A 104 11.17 -1.40 18.42
N VAL A 105 12.12 -2.23 18.02
CA VAL A 105 13.18 -1.86 17.06
C VAL A 105 13.01 -2.78 15.86
N SER A 106 13.02 -2.23 14.65
CA SER A 106 12.75 -3.00 13.43
C SER A 106 13.61 -4.26 13.33
N GLY A 107 12.95 -5.41 13.19
CA GLY A 107 13.57 -6.73 13.09
C GLY A 107 14.20 -7.27 14.38
N VAL A 108 14.06 -6.60 15.52
CA VAL A 108 14.61 -7.04 16.81
C VAL A 108 13.52 -7.69 17.66
N PRO A 109 13.71 -8.94 18.12
CA PRO A 109 12.73 -9.62 18.97
C PRO A 109 12.55 -8.94 20.33
N VAL A 110 11.29 -8.80 20.75
CA VAL A 110 10.90 -8.35 22.09
C VAL A 110 10.16 -9.47 22.81
N GLN A 111 10.59 -9.81 24.03
CA GLN A 111 9.89 -10.77 24.89
C GLN A 111 8.90 -10.02 25.78
N HIS A 112 7.62 -10.35 25.71
CA HIS A 112 6.60 -9.74 26.56
C HIS A 112 5.46 -10.70 26.85
N GLY A 113 5.14 -10.87 28.14
CA GLY A 113 3.99 -11.67 28.58
C GLY A 113 3.98 -13.14 28.13
N GLY A 114 5.13 -13.73 27.80
CA GLY A 114 5.23 -15.09 27.24
C GLY A 114 5.22 -15.15 25.70
N LEU A 115 5.09 -14.01 25.05
CA LEU A 115 5.16 -13.87 23.58
C LEU A 115 6.55 -13.40 23.15
N THR A 116 7.02 -13.88 22.00
CA THR A 116 8.09 -13.25 21.23
C THR A 116 7.46 -12.46 20.09
N LEU A 117 7.70 -11.15 20.07
CA LEU A 117 7.17 -10.22 19.07
C LEU A 117 8.32 -9.66 18.24
N VAL A 118 8.17 -9.67 16.91
CA VAL A 118 9.11 -8.98 16.02
C VAL A 118 8.30 -8.08 15.09
N VAL A 119 8.60 -6.79 15.09
CA VAL A 119 8.03 -5.83 14.13
C VAL A 119 9.11 -5.48 13.11
N GLU A 120 8.83 -5.70 11.83
CA GLU A 120 9.68 -5.22 10.74
C GLU A 120 9.06 -3.97 10.15
N ALA A 121 9.62 -2.80 10.47
CA ALA A 121 9.14 -1.52 10.01
C ALA A 121 9.78 -1.13 8.68
N LEU A 122 8.96 -0.73 7.71
CA LEU A 122 9.34 -0.14 6.44
C LEU A 122 9.21 1.38 6.57
N THR A 123 10.25 2.12 6.27
CA THR A 123 10.33 3.55 6.60
C THR A 123 10.67 4.44 5.41
N ALA A 124 10.69 3.90 4.18
CA ALA A 124 10.86 4.75 3.01
C ALA A 124 9.66 5.71 2.85
N PRO A 125 9.84 6.93 2.32
CA PRO A 125 8.75 7.88 2.11
C PRO A 125 7.65 7.37 1.19
N THR A 126 7.93 6.31 0.43
CA THR A 126 6.98 5.64 -0.46
C THR A 126 6.17 4.54 0.23
N ASP A 127 6.57 4.13 1.46
CA ASP A 127 5.83 3.14 2.26
C ASP A 127 4.73 3.82 3.06
N GLY A 128 3.48 3.43 2.85
CA GLY A 128 2.33 3.95 3.55
C GLY A 128 2.35 5.47 3.78
N PRO A 129 1.78 5.98 4.86
CA PRO A 129 1.97 7.37 5.30
C PRO A 129 3.28 7.50 6.11
N ILE A 130 4.42 7.32 5.44
CA ILE A 130 5.78 7.26 6.02
C ILE A 130 5.87 6.20 7.13
N GLY A 131 5.57 4.98 6.73
CA GLY A 131 5.69 3.79 7.55
C GLY A 131 4.63 2.77 7.22
N ASP A 132 5.07 1.53 7.18
CA ASP A 132 4.27 0.32 7.13
C ASP A 132 5.04 -0.75 7.88
N SER A 133 4.39 -1.79 8.38
CA SER A 133 5.09 -2.79 9.17
C SER A 133 4.46 -4.17 9.11
N ALA A 134 5.29 -5.20 9.26
CA ALA A 134 4.89 -6.57 9.50
C ALA A 134 5.06 -6.94 10.97
N LEU A 135 4.21 -7.83 11.47
CA LEU A 135 4.27 -8.37 12.83
C LEU A 135 4.45 -9.89 12.79
N LEU A 136 5.50 -10.38 13.43
CA LEU A 136 5.65 -11.78 13.78
C LEU A 136 5.28 -11.99 15.25
N VAL A 137 4.43 -12.98 15.50
CA VAL A 137 4.03 -13.44 16.84
C VAL A 137 4.43 -14.88 17.01
N ASP A 138 5.23 -15.20 18.03
CA ASP A 138 5.57 -16.56 18.47
C ASP A 138 5.05 -16.75 19.90
N ASP A 139 4.17 -17.73 20.13
CA ASP A 139 3.63 -18.06 21.45
C ASP A 139 4.31 -19.28 22.10
N GLY A 140 5.43 -19.72 21.51
CA GLY A 140 6.18 -20.89 21.94
C GLY A 140 5.68 -22.22 21.38
N VAL A 141 4.53 -22.21 20.65
CA VAL A 141 3.93 -23.38 19.99
C VAL A 141 3.82 -23.15 18.49
N GLU A 142 3.31 -22.02 18.09
CA GLU A 142 3.09 -21.63 16.70
C GLU A 142 3.63 -20.24 16.43
N ARG A 143 4.04 -19.99 15.17
CA ARG A 143 4.50 -18.68 14.67
C ARG A 143 3.57 -18.15 13.61
N LEU A 144 3.03 -16.98 13.86
CA LEU A 144 2.20 -16.25 12.91
C LEU A 144 2.97 -15.04 12.40
N LEU A 145 3.02 -14.89 11.08
CA LEU A 145 3.53 -13.69 10.41
C LEU A 145 2.38 -12.95 9.73
N ASN A 146 2.06 -11.78 10.25
CA ASN A 146 1.11 -10.85 9.64
C ASN A 146 1.88 -9.82 8.82
N LEU A 147 1.91 -10.00 7.51
CA LEU A 147 2.48 -9.02 6.59
C LEU A 147 1.52 -7.86 6.33
N ASN A 148 0.21 -8.05 6.51
CA ASN A 148 -0.82 -7.08 6.12
C ASN A 148 -0.51 -6.43 4.75
N ASP A 149 -0.34 -5.10 4.65
CA ASP A 149 0.04 -4.37 3.43
C ASP A 149 1.54 -4.34 3.18
N SER A 150 2.34 -4.62 4.22
CA SER A 150 3.77 -4.43 4.18
C SER A 150 4.48 -5.38 3.21
N ARG A 151 5.61 -4.90 2.70
CA ARG A 151 6.45 -5.62 1.73
C ARG A 151 7.90 -5.63 2.20
N PRO A 152 8.21 -6.44 3.23
CA PRO A 152 9.56 -6.50 3.79
C PRO A 152 10.62 -6.71 2.71
N ILE A 153 11.61 -5.82 2.70
CA ILE A 153 12.70 -5.83 1.71
C ILE A 153 13.74 -6.91 2.00
N ASP A 154 13.80 -7.38 3.24
CA ASP A 154 14.66 -8.45 3.74
C ASP A 154 13.84 -9.46 4.55
N PRO A 155 12.97 -10.29 3.91
CA PRO A 155 12.11 -11.23 4.63
C PRO A 155 12.89 -12.28 5.41
N ASP A 156 14.13 -12.58 5.04
CA ASP A 156 15.01 -13.49 5.79
C ASP A 156 15.22 -13.07 7.27
N ARG A 157 15.13 -11.76 7.58
CA ARG A 157 15.21 -11.26 8.96
C ARG A 157 14.08 -11.78 9.85
N LEU A 158 12.89 -11.94 9.27
CA LEU A 158 11.72 -12.50 9.96
C LEU A 158 11.86 -14.02 10.15
N LEU A 159 12.55 -14.70 9.21
CA LEU A 159 12.74 -16.15 9.24
C LEU A 159 13.83 -16.61 10.21
N VAL A 160 14.66 -15.71 10.72
CA VAL A 160 15.68 -16.03 11.75
C VAL A 160 15.03 -16.63 13.01
N GLN A 161 13.77 -16.28 13.31
CA GLN A 161 13.05 -16.82 14.48
C GLN A 161 12.59 -18.28 14.28
N GLY A 162 12.64 -18.83 13.06
CA GLY A 162 12.26 -20.18 12.71
C GLY A 162 11.15 -20.26 11.66
N ALA A 163 10.65 -21.46 11.40
CA ALA A 163 9.61 -21.69 10.41
C ALA A 163 8.30 -20.99 10.79
N ILE A 164 7.58 -20.48 9.78
CA ILE A 164 6.30 -19.81 9.95
C ILE A 164 5.16 -20.82 9.78
N ASP A 165 4.23 -20.86 10.72
CA ASP A 165 3.05 -21.72 10.65
C ASP A 165 1.92 -21.03 9.89
N ILE A 166 1.63 -19.77 10.21
CA ILE A 166 0.51 -19.00 9.63
C ILE A 166 1.06 -17.71 9.02
N CYS A 167 0.72 -17.44 7.76
CA CYS A 167 1.07 -16.19 7.09
C CYS A 167 -0.16 -15.48 6.56
N LEU A 168 -0.38 -14.24 7.00
CA LEU A 168 -1.35 -13.32 6.41
C LEU A 168 -0.61 -12.36 5.49
N LEU A 169 -1.10 -12.18 4.25
CA LEU A 169 -0.43 -11.28 3.30
C LEU A 169 -1.40 -10.64 2.31
N GLN A 170 -1.03 -9.42 1.89
CA GLN A 170 -1.71 -8.67 0.85
C GLN A 170 -1.54 -9.32 -0.53
N PHE A 171 -2.62 -9.39 -1.29
CA PHE A 171 -2.65 -9.92 -2.66
C PHE A 171 -3.26 -8.95 -3.67
N SER A 172 -4.01 -7.97 -3.20
CA SER A 172 -4.59 -6.90 -4.00
C SER A 172 -3.95 -5.57 -3.58
N GLY A 173 -3.88 -4.59 -4.47
CA GLY A 173 -3.21 -3.35 -4.13
C GLY A 173 -4.18 -2.25 -3.72
N ALA A 174 -3.81 -1.49 -2.70
CA ALA A 174 -4.39 -0.19 -2.41
C ALA A 174 -3.86 0.82 -3.43
N ILE A 175 -4.52 0.97 -4.58
CA ILE A 175 -4.01 1.83 -5.65
C ILE A 175 -5.12 2.35 -6.56
N TRP A 176 -4.90 3.50 -7.15
CA TRP A 176 -5.80 4.19 -8.08
C TRP A 176 -5.45 3.98 -9.56
N TYR A 177 -4.18 3.64 -9.86
CA TYR A 177 -3.75 3.39 -11.24
C TYR A 177 -4.08 1.96 -11.69
N PRO A 178 -4.60 1.76 -12.91
CA PRO A 178 -4.88 2.75 -13.96
C PRO A 178 -6.30 3.35 -13.92
N MET A 179 -7.12 3.00 -12.94
CA MET A 179 -8.57 3.22 -12.91
C MET A 179 -8.95 4.68 -13.13
N VAL A 180 -8.36 5.61 -12.37
CA VAL A 180 -8.67 7.05 -12.43
C VAL A 180 -7.97 7.79 -13.56
N TYR A 181 -7.08 7.13 -14.32
CA TYR A 181 -6.36 7.78 -15.41
C TYR A 181 -7.21 7.92 -16.65
N GLU A 182 -7.05 9.06 -17.35
CA GLU A 182 -7.70 9.36 -18.63
C GLU A 182 -6.98 8.60 -19.76
N LEU A 183 -7.20 7.32 -19.82
CA LEU A 183 -6.65 6.40 -20.82
C LEU A 183 -7.79 5.82 -21.67
N PRO A 184 -7.51 5.40 -22.92
CA PRO A 184 -8.45 4.59 -23.67
C PRO A 184 -8.79 3.31 -22.89
N GLU A 185 -10.07 2.87 -22.93
CA GLU A 185 -10.55 1.74 -22.11
C GLU A 185 -9.71 0.48 -22.30
N ARG A 186 -9.41 0.10 -23.55
CA ARG A 186 -8.53 -1.03 -23.86
C ARG A 186 -7.14 -0.95 -23.21
N ALA A 187 -6.62 0.28 -23.06
CA ALA A 187 -5.34 0.48 -22.38
C ALA A 187 -5.47 0.27 -20.87
N LYS A 188 -6.56 0.76 -20.26
CA LYS A 188 -6.86 0.51 -18.84
C LYS A 188 -6.98 -0.97 -18.56
N GLU A 189 -7.78 -1.70 -19.34
CA GLU A 189 -7.97 -3.16 -19.22
C GLU A 189 -6.62 -3.89 -19.27
N ALA A 190 -5.79 -3.61 -20.29
CA ALA A 190 -4.47 -4.24 -20.44
C ALA A 190 -3.53 -3.95 -19.26
N LEU A 191 -3.52 -2.70 -18.78
CA LEU A 191 -2.70 -2.28 -17.64
C LEU A 191 -3.20 -2.89 -16.33
N ALA A 192 -4.51 -2.93 -16.11
CA ALA A 192 -5.12 -3.55 -14.94
C ALA A 192 -4.82 -5.05 -14.88
N LYS A 193 -4.96 -5.77 -16.02
CA LYS A 193 -4.59 -7.18 -16.14
C LYS A 193 -3.12 -7.42 -15.81
N LYS A 194 -2.21 -6.63 -16.39
CA LYS A 194 -0.77 -6.71 -16.09
C LYS A 194 -0.50 -6.46 -14.61
N LYS A 195 -1.15 -5.46 -14.01
CA LYS A 195 -0.97 -5.12 -12.60
C LYS A 195 -1.47 -6.22 -11.68
N ARG A 196 -2.66 -6.76 -11.91
CA ARG A 196 -3.20 -7.87 -11.14
C ARG A 196 -2.28 -9.09 -11.19
N ALA A 197 -1.80 -9.46 -12.38
CA ALA A 197 -0.85 -10.57 -12.52
C ALA A 197 0.44 -10.33 -11.73
N ALA A 198 0.98 -9.11 -11.75
CA ALA A 198 2.16 -8.74 -10.97
C ALA A 198 1.91 -8.79 -9.44
N GLN A 199 0.72 -8.39 -8.98
CA GLN A 199 0.34 -8.46 -7.56
C GLN A 199 0.28 -9.92 -7.09
N PHE A 200 -0.34 -10.81 -7.87
CA PHE A 200 -0.43 -12.24 -7.55
C PHE A 200 0.95 -12.90 -7.55
N ALA A 201 1.76 -12.62 -8.57
CA ALA A 201 3.13 -13.15 -8.66
C ALA A 201 3.99 -12.68 -7.47
N ARG A 202 3.86 -11.42 -7.05
CA ARG A 202 4.55 -10.90 -5.87
C ARG A 202 4.12 -11.61 -4.58
N ALA A 203 2.81 -11.77 -4.36
CA ALA A 203 2.29 -12.48 -3.21
C ALA A 203 2.80 -13.94 -3.18
N ALA A 204 2.75 -14.65 -4.32
CA ALA A 204 3.31 -15.99 -4.44
C ALA A 204 4.81 -16.01 -4.15
N ARG A 205 5.56 -14.99 -4.58
CA ARG A 205 7.00 -14.90 -4.30
C ARG A 205 7.30 -14.78 -2.81
N TYR A 206 6.52 -14.01 -2.05
CA TYR A 206 6.64 -13.99 -0.61
C TYR A 206 6.31 -15.34 0.02
N VAL A 207 5.26 -16.02 -0.46
CA VAL A 207 4.90 -17.37 0.01
C VAL A 207 6.03 -18.37 -0.26
N GLU A 208 6.67 -18.33 -1.42
CA GLU A 208 7.84 -19.17 -1.74
C GLU A 208 9.02 -18.92 -0.78
N ILE A 209 9.32 -17.64 -0.50
CA ILE A 209 10.45 -17.27 0.38
C ILE A 209 10.16 -17.66 1.83
N ILE A 210 8.95 -17.37 2.32
CA ILE A 210 8.54 -17.59 3.72
C ILE A 210 8.24 -19.06 3.96
N SER A 211 7.69 -19.75 2.98
CA SER A 211 7.31 -21.17 3.04
C SER A 211 6.44 -21.52 4.25
N PRO A 212 5.32 -20.80 4.50
CA PRO A 212 4.48 -21.03 5.65
C PRO A 212 3.67 -22.32 5.50
N ARG A 213 3.19 -22.90 6.61
CA ARG A 213 2.33 -24.08 6.57
C ARG A 213 0.93 -23.75 6.04
N VAL A 214 0.43 -22.53 6.31
CA VAL A 214 -0.84 -22.04 5.76
C VAL A 214 -0.75 -20.55 5.43
N VAL A 215 -1.42 -20.18 4.34
CA VAL A 215 -1.54 -18.79 3.89
C VAL A 215 -2.99 -18.33 4.01
N ILE A 216 -3.20 -17.16 4.60
CA ILE A 216 -4.48 -16.46 4.65
C ILE A 216 -4.32 -15.17 3.82
N PRO A 217 -4.76 -15.14 2.56
CA PRO A 217 -4.80 -13.89 1.80
C PRO A 217 -5.66 -12.86 2.52
N SER A 218 -5.10 -11.68 2.80
CA SER A 218 -5.72 -10.62 3.60
C SER A 218 -5.42 -9.24 3.01
N ALA A 219 -5.73 -8.17 3.72
CA ALA A 219 -5.44 -6.79 3.31
C ALA A 219 -5.90 -6.48 1.88
N GLY A 220 -7.17 -6.74 1.60
CA GLY A 220 -7.81 -6.45 0.32
C GLY A 220 -8.77 -7.52 -0.18
N PRO A 221 -9.59 -7.17 -1.18
CA PRO A 221 -9.87 -5.81 -1.66
C PRO A 221 -10.88 -5.07 -0.75
N PRO A 222 -10.95 -3.72 -0.81
CA PRO A 222 -12.11 -2.98 -0.30
C PRO A 222 -13.29 -3.16 -1.26
N CYS A 223 -14.49 -2.69 -0.86
CA CYS A 223 -15.57 -2.46 -1.80
C CYS A 223 -15.97 -0.99 -1.89
N PHE A 224 -16.54 -0.62 -3.04
CA PHE A 224 -16.94 0.73 -3.41
C PHE A 224 -18.46 0.80 -3.47
N LEU A 225 -19.08 1.44 -2.49
CA LEU A 225 -20.53 1.41 -2.30
C LEU A 225 -21.25 2.71 -2.70
N ASP A 226 -20.48 3.79 -2.96
CA ASP A 226 -20.99 4.98 -3.61
C ASP A 226 -21.27 4.71 -5.09
N ASP A 227 -22.44 5.13 -5.60
CA ASP A 227 -22.81 4.93 -7.00
C ASP A 227 -21.77 5.47 -8.00
N GLU A 228 -21.07 6.57 -7.67
CA GLU A 228 -19.99 7.15 -8.49
C GLU A 228 -18.78 6.22 -8.61
N LEU A 229 -18.55 5.36 -7.60
CA LEU A 229 -17.40 4.48 -7.50
C LEU A 229 -17.74 3.00 -7.72
N PHE A 230 -19.02 2.65 -7.75
CA PHE A 230 -19.48 1.26 -7.76
C PHE A 230 -18.90 0.44 -8.92
N GLN A 231 -18.62 1.08 -10.04
CA GLN A 231 -17.99 0.49 -11.22
C GLN A 231 -16.63 -0.16 -10.95
N TRP A 232 -15.93 0.23 -9.89
CA TRP A 232 -14.61 -0.29 -9.54
C TRP A 232 -14.66 -1.64 -8.81
N ASN A 233 -15.84 -2.09 -8.38
CA ASN A 233 -15.99 -3.43 -7.83
C ASN A 233 -15.82 -4.48 -8.93
N ASP A 234 -15.00 -5.49 -8.66
CA ASP A 234 -14.90 -6.66 -9.54
C ASP A 234 -16.10 -7.60 -9.29
N VAL A 235 -17.24 -7.30 -9.90
CA VAL A 235 -18.47 -8.09 -9.74
C VAL A 235 -18.48 -9.36 -10.60
N ASN A 236 -17.65 -9.40 -11.65
CA ASN A 236 -17.62 -10.50 -12.63
C ASN A 236 -16.36 -11.37 -12.52
N ASN A 237 -15.47 -11.10 -11.55
CA ASN A 237 -14.14 -11.72 -11.44
C ASN A 237 -13.32 -11.58 -12.73
N ALA A 238 -13.41 -10.42 -13.35
CA ALA A 238 -12.72 -10.10 -14.59
C ALA A 238 -11.22 -9.95 -14.35
N GLU A 239 -10.40 -10.46 -15.30
CA GLU A 239 -8.95 -10.37 -15.18
C GLU A 239 -8.42 -8.93 -15.28
N ASP A 240 -9.24 -8.01 -15.76
CA ASP A 240 -8.94 -6.57 -15.94
C ASP A 240 -9.29 -5.70 -14.71
N SER A 241 -9.67 -6.29 -13.59
CA SER A 241 -9.82 -5.59 -12.31
C SER A 241 -8.55 -5.69 -11.46
N ILE A 242 -8.16 -4.57 -10.83
CA ILE A 242 -7.07 -4.52 -9.85
C ILE A 242 -7.53 -4.85 -8.42
N PHE A 243 -8.83 -5.10 -8.22
CA PHE A 243 -9.45 -5.43 -6.93
C PHE A 243 -10.04 -6.86 -6.94
N PRO A 244 -9.20 -7.90 -7.16
CA PRO A 244 -9.65 -9.29 -7.23
C PRO A 244 -10.14 -9.78 -5.87
N ASP A 245 -11.14 -10.67 -5.86
CA ASP A 245 -11.61 -11.30 -4.63
C ASP A 245 -10.55 -12.18 -3.98
N GLN A 246 -10.58 -12.27 -2.65
CA GLN A 246 -9.71 -13.13 -1.85
C GLN A 246 -9.73 -14.59 -2.35
N ARG A 247 -10.90 -15.09 -2.78
CA ARG A 247 -11.06 -16.44 -3.31
C ARG A 247 -10.16 -16.70 -4.53
N LEU A 248 -9.99 -15.71 -5.41
CA LEU A 248 -9.14 -15.86 -6.60
C LEU A 248 -7.66 -16.03 -6.23
N MET A 249 -7.21 -15.37 -5.17
CA MET A 249 -5.85 -15.57 -4.67
C MET A 249 -5.68 -16.91 -3.97
N VAL A 250 -6.68 -17.36 -3.21
CA VAL A 250 -6.69 -18.71 -2.62
C VAL A 250 -6.57 -19.76 -3.73
N ASP A 251 -7.41 -19.68 -4.77
CA ASP A 251 -7.38 -20.61 -5.90
C ASP A 251 -6.02 -20.59 -6.63
N TYR A 252 -5.44 -19.40 -6.82
CA TYR A 252 -4.13 -19.23 -7.46
C TYR A 252 -3.01 -19.90 -6.65
N LEU A 253 -2.97 -19.72 -5.34
CA LEU A 253 -1.98 -20.33 -4.46
C LEU A 253 -2.16 -21.85 -4.36
N GLN A 254 -3.41 -22.33 -4.28
CA GLN A 254 -3.71 -23.77 -4.24
C GLN A 254 -3.28 -24.47 -5.54
N GLN A 255 -3.47 -23.84 -6.70
CA GLN A 255 -2.98 -24.35 -7.98
C GLN A 255 -1.45 -24.44 -8.03
N ALA A 256 -0.75 -23.57 -7.30
CA ALA A 256 0.69 -23.62 -7.10
C ALA A 256 1.14 -24.63 -6.02
N GLY A 257 0.21 -25.42 -5.45
CA GLY A 257 0.51 -26.41 -4.42
C GLY A 257 0.66 -25.87 -3.00
N GLN A 258 0.29 -24.60 -2.76
CA GLN A 258 0.33 -23.97 -1.43
C GLN A 258 -0.96 -24.25 -0.65
N GLN A 259 -0.85 -24.42 0.66
CA GLN A 259 -2.01 -24.48 1.54
C GLN A 259 -2.52 -23.04 1.80
N ALA A 260 -3.53 -22.62 1.05
CA ALA A 260 -4.18 -21.33 1.23
C ALA A 260 -5.65 -21.53 1.63
N VAL A 261 -6.16 -20.66 2.52
CA VAL A 261 -7.52 -20.75 3.04
C VAL A 261 -8.25 -19.41 2.92
N LEU A 262 -9.54 -19.49 2.64
CA LEU A 262 -10.45 -18.35 2.65
C LEU A 262 -11.00 -18.14 4.04
N MET A 263 -10.96 -16.90 4.54
CA MET A 263 -11.60 -16.51 5.80
C MET A 263 -12.57 -15.35 5.55
N LEU A 264 -13.77 -15.47 6.07
CA LEU A 264 -14.80 -14.43 6.05
C LEU A 264 -14.85 -13.73 7.43
N PRO A 265 -15.42 -12.53 7.56
CA PRO A 265 -15.62 -11.88 8.85
C PRO A 265 -16.28 -12.81 9.86
N GLY A 266 -15.67 -12.94 11.05
CA GLY A 266 -16.10 -13.86 12.11
C GLY A 266 -15.66 -15.31 11.95
N SER A 267 -14.99 -15.68 10.86
CA SER A 267 -14.40 -17.01 10.74
C SER A 267 -13.30 -17.24 11.76
N ILE A 268 -13.24 -18.47 12.28
CA ILE A 268 -12.20 -18.92 13.20
C ILE A 268 -11.32 -19.93 12.49
N GLY A 269 -10.01 -19.66 12.46
CA GLY A 269 -8.99 -20.56 11.94
C GLY A 269 -8.09 -21.11 13.06
N THR A 270 -7.77 -22.39 13.03
CA THR A 270 -6.86 -23.03 14.01
C THR A 270 -6.26 -24.32 13.45
N PHE A 271 -5.08 -24.72 13.94
CA PHE A 271 -4.53 -26.03 13.66
C PHE A 271 -5.18 -27.09 14.56
N ASN A 272 -5.71 -28.16 13.93
CA ASN A 272 -6.19 -29.34 14.64
C ASN A 272 -5.04 -30.34 14.78
N ASP A 273 -4.77 -30.76 16.03
CA ASP A 273 -3.69 -31.70 16.39
C ASP A 273 -2.32 -31.30 15.82
N GLY A 274 -2.12 -30.00 15.54
CA GLY A 274 -0.88 -29.46 15.00
C GLY A 274 -0.60 -29.78 13.52
N GLU A 275 -1.49 -30.46 12.80
CA GLU A 275 -1.24 -30.88 11.39
C GLU A 275 -2.03 -30.09 10.37
N ARG A 276 -3.35 -30.02 10.53
CA ARG A 276 -4.25 -29.40 9.56
C ARG A 276 -4.83 -28.11 10.08
N PHE A 277 -4.79 -27.07 9.26
CA PHE A 277 -5.46 -25.80 9.56
C PHE A 277 -6.91 -25.86 9.07
N ASP A 278 -7.84 -25.78 10.01
CA ASP A 278 -9.28 -25.78 9.74
C ASP A 278 -9.87 -24.40 9.94
N VAL A 279 -10.83 -24.04 9.08
CA VAL A 279 -11.57 -22.78 9.13
C VAL A 279 -13.03 -23.08 9.40
N GLN A 280 -13.57 -22.51 10.48
CA GLN A 280 -14.98 -22.52 10.80
C GLN A 280 -15.57 -21.15 10.45
N HIS A 281 -16.48 -21.10 9.50
CA HIS A 281 -17.23 -19.89 9.16
C HIS A 281 -18.41 -19.72 10.12
N LEU A 282 -18.82 -18.46 10.35
CA LEU A 282 -20.05 -18.20 11.07
C LEU A 282 -21.24 -18.77 10.30
N GLU A 283 -22.19 -19.35 11.05
CA GLU A 283 -23.49 -19.73 10.49
C GLU A 283 -24.34 -18.47 10.28
N GLY A 284 -25.01 -18.35 9.11
CA GLY A 284 -25.94 -17.25 8.85
C GLY A 284 -25.76 -16.60 7.47
N GLU A 285 -26.03 -15.30 7.42
CA GLU A 285 -26.04 -14.53 6.14
C GLU A 285 -24.67 -14.39 5.48
N LEU A 286 -23.58 -14.44 6.25
CA LEU A 286 -22.20 -14.41 5.74
C LEU A 286 -21.70 -15.82 5.45
N SER A 287 -22.20 -16.44 4.42
CA SER A 287 -21.61 -17.67 3.87
C SER A 287 -20.77 -17.37 2.64
N VAL A 288 -19.83 -18.24 2.32
CA VAL A 288 -19.04 -18.15 1.06
C VAL A 288 -19.96 -18.01 -0.14
N GLN A 289 -21.10 -18.74 -0.14
CA GLN A 289 -22.05 -18.67 -1.23
C GLN A 289 -22.79 -17.33 -1.28
N SER A 290 -23.28 -16.80 -0.17
CA SER A 290 -24.03 -15.53 -0.15
C SER A 290 -23.17 -14.34 -0.57
N VAL A 291 -21.89 -14.34 -0.24
CA VAL A 291 -20.96 -13.23 -0.55
C VAL A 291 -20.51 -13.27 -2.01
N PHE A 292 -20.22 -14.46 -2.57
CA PHE A 292 -19.53 -14.58 -3.86
C PHE A 292 -20.42 -15.09 -5.00
N ALA A 293 -21.58 -15.69 -4.73
CA ALA A 293 -22.44 -16.25 -5.78
C ALA A 293 -23.11 -15.17 -6.63
N ASP A 294 -23.56 -14.08 -6.00
CA ASP A 294 -24.09 -12.89 -6.66
C ASP A 294 -23.51 -11.64 -5.97
N LYS A 295 -22.25 -11.39 -6.23
CA LYS A 295 -21.50 -10.28 -5.63
C LYS A 295 -22.16 -8.92 -5.90
N GLU A 296 -22.72 -8.71 -7.08
CA GLU A 296 -23.38 -7.45 -7.40
C GLU A 296 -24.61 -7.22 -6.52
N ALA A 297 -25.50 -8.20 -6.41
CA ALA A 297 -26.68 -8.10 -5.55
C ALA A 297 -26.29 -7.90 -4.08
N TYR A 298 -25.27 -8.61 -3.60
CA TYR A 298 -24.72 -8.45 -2.27
C TYR A 298 -24.24 -7.02 -2.02
N LEU A 299 -23.39 -6.47 -2.91
CA LEU A 299 -22.86 -5.11 -2.78
C LEU A 299 -23.95 -4.04 -2.93
N ARG A 300 -24.95 -4.24 -3.82
CA ARG A 300 -26.09 -3.32 -3.95
C ARG A 300 -26.95 -3.28 -2.69
N THR A 301 -27.10 -4.40 -2.01
CA THR A 301 -27.79 -4.44 -0.70
C THR A 301 -27.01 -3.69 0.36
N TYR A 302 -25.71 -3.95 0.45
CA TYR A 302 -24.82 -3.26 1.39
C TYR A 302 -24.77 -1.74 1.11
N ALA A 303 -24.73 -1.33 -0.16
CA ALA A 303 -24.74 0.08 -0.55
C ALA A 303 -25.99 0.83 -0.05
N LYS A 304 -27.16 0.19 -0.10
CA LYS A 304 -28.41 0.79 0.43
C LYS A 304 -28.31 1.06 1.93
N ASP A 305 -27.74 0.12 2.69
CA ASP A 305 -27.64 0.23 4.15
C ASP A 305 -26.68 1.37 4.55
N VAL A 306 -25.60 1.59 3.80
CA VAL A 306 -24.58 2.60 4.11
C VAL A 306 -24.79 3.93 3.39
N ALA A 307 -25.77 4.05 2.50
CA ALA A 307 -26.04 5.29 1.77
C ALA A 307 -26.17 6.53 2.67
N PRO A 308 -26.81 6.47 3.87
CA PRO A 308 -26.83 7.62 4.79
C PRO A 308 -25.45 8.04 5.27
N ARG A 309 -24.51 7.09 5.46
CA ARG A 309 -23.14 7.37 5.89
C ARG A 309 -22.35 8.06 4.76
N ILE A 310 -22.50 7.58 3.52
CA ILE A 310 -21.90 8.20 2.33
C ILE A 310 -22.42 9.64 2.17
N ALA A 311 -23.74 9.85 2.32
CA ALA A 311 -24.33 11.17 2.23
C ALA A 311 -23.82 12.12 3.34
N ALA A 312 -23.67 11.63 4.57
CA ALA A 312 -23.13 12.39 5.70
C ALA A 312 -21.67 12.79 5.44
N GLU A 313 -20.83 11.87 4.92
CA GLU A 313 -19.46 12.17 4.55
C GLU A 313 -19.39 13.27 3.47
N LYS A 314 -20.13 13.12 2.37
CA LYS A 314 -20.18 14.13 1.32
C LYS A 314 -20.68 15.49 1.82
N ALA A 315 -21.64 15.49 2.74
CA ALA A 315 -22.15 16.71 3.37
C ALA A 315 -21.09 17.41 4.25
N SER A 316 -20.17 16.66 4.87
CA SER A 316 -19.09 17.19 5.68
C SER A 316 -18.05 18.00 4.88
N TRP A 317 -17.96 17.78 3.57
CA TRP A 317 -17.07 18.55 2.70
C TRP A 317 -17.59 19.98 2.45
N ALA A 318 -18.88 20.23 2.69
CA ALA A 318 -19.43 21.57 2.57
C ALA A 318 -18.80 22.53 3.57
N GLY A 319 -18.58 23.76 3.13
CA GLY A 319 -17.97 24.81 3.96
C GLY A 319 -17.68 26.06 3.15
N PRO A 320 -17.07 27.07 3.75
CA PRO A 320 -16.64 28.26 3.03
C PRO A 320 -15.74 27.90 1.87
N ARG A 321 -15.98 28.53 0.72
CA ARG A 321 -15.13 28.37 -0.44
C ARG A 321 -13.75 28.96 -0.16
N THR A 322 -12.69 28.20 -0.46
CA THR A 322 -11.31 28.66 -0.28
C THR A 322 -10.86 29.52 -1.46
N ASP A 323 -9.95 30.45 -1.22
CA ASP A 323 -9.12 31.01 -2.28
C ASP A 323 -7.98 30.03 -2.57
N LEU A 324 -8.25 29.07 -3.47
CA LEU A 324 -7.31 27.98 -3.74
C LEU A 324 -5.91 28.47 -4.10
N LEU A 325 -5.80 29.57 -4.87
CA LEU A 325 -4.49 30.11 -5.24
C LEU A 325 -3.75 30.63 -4.01
N ALA A 326 -4.41 31.47 -3.21
CA ALA A 326 -3.79 32.06 -2.03
C ALA A 326 -3.48 30.99 -0.95
N ASP A 327 -4.44 30.09 -0.71
CA ASP A 327 -4.33 29.08 0.34
C ASP A 327 -3.28 28.00 0.01
N LEU A 328 -3.25 27.50 -1.24
CA LEU A 328 -2.23 26.54 -1.67
C LEU A 328 -0.85 27.19 -1.78
N LYS A 329 -0.77 28.44 -2.21
CA LYS A 329 0.48 29.22 -2.21
C LYS A 329 1.05 29.33 -0.80
N ALA A 330 0.24 29.76 0.17
CA ALA A 330 0.64 29.89 1.56
C ALA A 330 1.01 28.56 2.22
N TRP A 331 0.48 27.45 1.71
CA TRP A 331 0.76 26.11 2.24
C TRP A 331 1.96 25.46 1.56
N PHE A 332 1.97 25.42 0.22
CA PHE A 332 2.90 24.59 -0.54
C PHE A 332 4.26 25.26 -0.80
N GLU A 333 4.31 26.59 -1.03
CA GLU A 333 5.59 27.26 -1.30
C GLU A 333 6.61 27.12 -0.16
N PRO A 334 6.22 27.24 1.12
CA PRO A 334 7.15 26.96 2.22
C PRO A 334 7.65 25.51 2.24
N LEU A 335 6.81 24.53 1.87
CA LEU A 335 7.20 23.14 1.80
C LEU A 335 8.11 22.85 0.59
N MET A 336 7.86 23.50 -0.56
CA MET A 336 8.75 23.42 -1.73
C MET A 336 10.16 23.95 -1.41
N ALA A 337 10.25 24.99 -0.59
CA ALA A 337 11.53 25.52 -0.13
C ALA A 337 12.29 24.54 0.78
N LEU A 338 11.58 23.71 1.54
CA LEU A 338 12.15 22.69 2.44
C LEU A 338 12.52 21.38 1.73
N GLY A 339 11.93 21.10 0.57
CA GLY A 339 12.13 19.88 -0.22
C GLY A 339 12.79 20.10 -1.59
N PRO A 340 13.99 20.73 -1.67
CA PRO A 340 14.61 21.04 -2.95
C PRO A 340 14.89 19.83 -3.83
N ARG A 341 15.32 18.69 -3.28
CA ARG A 341 15.57 17.46 -4.06
C ARG A 341 14.28 16.86 -4.60
N VAL A 342 13.24 16.85 -3.77
CA VAL A 342 11.92 16.39 -4.19
C VAL A 342 11.41 17.27 -5.35
N CYS A 343 11.51 18.60 -5.23
CA CYS A 343 11.10 19.53 -6.29
C CYS A 343 11.93 19.34 -7.58
N ASP A 344 13.25 19.22 -7.45
CA ASP A 344 14.16 19.01 -8.58
C ASP A 344 13.87 17.66 -9.27
N GLY A 345 13.50 16.62 -8.51
CA GLY A 345 13.11 15.32 -9.04
C GLY A 345 11.76 15.33 -9.78
N ILE A 346 10.84 16.24 -9.42
CA ILE A 346 9.58 16.47 -10.16
C ILE A 346 9.87 17.24 -11.46
N GLY A 347 10.67 18.31 -11.38
CA GLY A 347 11.32 18.97 -12.49
C GLY A 347 10.44 19.88 -13.36
N GLY A 348 9.13 20.04 -13.07
CA GLY A 348 8.25 20.84 -13.90
C GLY A 348 6.91 21.21 -13.25
N PRO A 349 6.03 21.90 -13.99
CA PRO A 349 4.71 22.25 -13.49
C PRO A 349 3.75 21.06 -13.51
N VAL A 350 2.93 20.97 -12.46
CA VAL A 350 1.82 20.01 -12.32
C VAL A 350 0.52 20.79 -12.22
N ARG A 351 -0.49 20.41 -13.02
CA ARG A 351 -1.79 21.07 -13.04
C ARG A 351 -2.74 20.45 -12.05
N ILE A 352 -3.30 21.28 -11.16
CA ILE A 352 -4.45 20.93 -10.32
C ILE A 352 -5.66 21.66 -10.90
N GLN A 353 -6.67 20.90 -11.28
CA GLN A 353 -7.86 21.41 -11.94
C GLN A 353 -9.12 21.00 -11.18
N THR A 354 -10.07 21.92 -11.08
CA THR A 354 -11.45 21.69 -10.64
C THR A 354 -12.40 22.03 -11.77
N ASP A 355 -13.71 21.92 -11.53
CA ASP A 355 -14.76 22.35 -12.45
C ASP A 355 -14.72 23.86 -12.80
N ASP A 356 -14.11 24.70 -11.94
CA ASP A 356 -14.13 26.16 -12.07
C ASP A 356 -12.78 26.86 -11.87
N THR A 357 -11.72 26.14 -11.55
CA THR A 357 -10.41 26.71 -11.23
C THR A 357 -9.31 25.80 -11.75
N SER A 358 -8.26 26.37 -12.31
CA SER A 358 -7.04 25.67 -12.71
C SER A 358 -5.81 26.40 -12.20
N LEU A 359 -4.90 25.65 -11.59
CA LEU A 359 -3.67 26.14 -10.98
C LEU A 359 -2.49 25.30 -11.41
N LEU A 360 -1.30 25.88 -11.38
CA LEU A 360 -0.03 25.18 -11.56
C LEU A 360 0.77 25.17 -10.26
N LEU A 361 1.19 23.96 -9.87
CA LEU A 361 2.26 23.75 -8.89
C LEU A 361 3.56 23.69 -9.69
N ASP A 362 4.28 24.80 -9.80
CA ASP A 362 5.54 24.87 -10.55
C ASP A 362 6.71 24.52 -9.62
N PHE A 363 7.14 23.26 -9.71
CA PHE A 363 8.21 22.75 -8.88
C PHE A 363 9.59 23.27 -9.29
N SER A 364 9.79 23.64 -10.56
CA SER A 364 11.04 24.25 -11.02
C SER A 364 11.22 25.64 -10.41
N GLU A 365 10.14 26.45 -10.40
CA GLU A 365 10.14 27.81 -9.83
C GLU A 365 9.79 27.82 -8.33
N ARG A 366 9.38 26.65 -7.76
CA ARG A 366 8.90 26.51 -6.39
C ARG A 366 7.78 27.49 -6.05
N ALA A 367 6.82 27.59 -6.93
CA ALA A 367 5.71 28.54 -6.84
C ALA A 367 4.37 27.90 -7.18
N VAL A 368 3.31 28.39 -6.55
CA VAL A 368 1.92 28.09 -6.94
C VAL A 368 1.36 29.28 -7.68
N VAL A 369 0.94 29.09 -8.92
CA VAL A 369 0.49 30.18 -9.80
C VAL A 369 -0.84 29.84 -10.48
N ALA A 370 -1.53 30.86 -10.96
CA ALA A 370 -2.68 30.65 -11.82
C ALA A 370 -2.25 29.95 -13.11
N ASP A 371 -3.10 29.05 -13.61
CA ASP A 371 -2.82 28.35 -14.87
C ASP A 371 -2.81 29.34 -16.05
N ASP A 372 -1.71 29.38 -16.75
CA ASP A 372 -1.51 30.22 -17.94
C ASP A 372 -1.66 29.43 -19.26
N GLY A 373 -2.09 28.16 -19.17
CA GLY A 373 -2.30 27.27 -20.30
C GLY A 373 -1.05 26.61 -20.85
N ARG A 374 0.11 26.75 -20.18
CA ARG A 374 1.34 26.05 -20.60
C ARG A 374 1.17 24.53 -20.56
N GLU A 375 1.97 23.81 -21.34
CA GLU A 375 2.01 22.34 -21.27
C GLU A 375 2.53 21.87 -19.92
N VAL A 376 1.97 20.74 -19.46
CA VAL A 376 2.36 20.03 -18.24
C VAL A 376 2.51 18.55 -18.52
N ASP A 377 3.24 17.84 -17.70
CA ASP A 377 3.36 16.38 -17.80
C ASP A 377 2.38 15.63 -16.88
N PHE A 378 1.84 16.32 -15.87
CA PHE A 378 0.87 15.75 -14.93
C PHE A 378 -0.31 16.70 -14.73
N ARG A 379 -1.52 16.12 -14.69
CA ARG A 379 -2.77 16.82 -14.38
C ARG A 379 -3.64 15.98 -13.47
N PHE A 380 -4.18 16.61 -12.44
CA PHE A 380 -5.15 16.01 -11.51
C PHE A 380 -6.43 16.84 -11.52
N ASN A 381 -7.56 16.20 -11.85
CA ASN A 381 -8.88 16.83 -11.80
C ASN A 381 -9.56 16.39 -10.50
N ILE A 382 -9.80 17.31 -9.61
CA ILE A 382 -10.33 17.04 -8.26
C ILE A 382 -11.66 17.80 -8.12
N PRO A 383 -12.75 17.17 -7.65
CA PRO A 383 -14.00 17.87 -7.38
C PRO A 383 -13.78 19.05 -6.43
N ARG A 384 -14.32 20.22 -6.80
CA ARG A 384 -14.06 21.48 -6.08
C ARG A 384 -14.37 21.38 -4.58
N LEU A 385 -15.50 20.80 -4.20
CA LEU A 385 -15.88 20.67 -2.79
C LEU A 385 -14.88 19.82 -1.99
N LEU A 386 -14.38 18.74 -2.58
CA LEU A 386 -13.40 17.88 -1.94
C LEU A 386 -12.05 18.59 -1.83
N LEU A 387 -11.61 19.32 -2.86
CA LEU A 387 -10.36 20.09 -2.80
C LEU A 387 -10.45 21.22 -1.75
N ASP A 388 -11.57 21.95 -1.67
CA ASP A 388 -11.80 22.93 -0.63
C ASP A 388 -11.75 22.32 0.78
N HIS A 389 -12.29 21.10 0.94
CA HIS A 389 -12.22 20.36 2.20
C HIS A 389 -10.76 20.01 2.56
N LEU A 390 -9.99 19.43 1.63
CA LEU A 390 -8.58 19.08 1.83
C LEU A 390 -7.72 20.28 2.25
N VAL A 391 -7.97 21.42 1.60
CA VAL A 391 -7.24 22.67 1.89
C VAL A 391 -7.62 23.22 3.26
N ARG A 392 -8.91 23.20 3.62
CA ARG A 392 -9.37 23.67 4.95
C ARG A 392 -8.86 22.80 6.09
N THR A 393 -8.84 21.48 5.89
CA THR A 393 -8.39 20.52 6.91
C THR A 393 -6.88 20.35 6.95
N ARG A 394 -6.16 20.94 5.98
CA ARG A 394 -4.71 20.78 5.85
C ARG A 394 -4.31 19.30 5.80
N THR A 395 -5.06 18.52 5.01
CA THR A 395 -4.76 17.08 4.84
C THR A 395 -3.35 16.91 4.28
N ASP A 396 -2.45 16.40 5.08
CA ASP A 396 -1.00 16.39 4.81
C ASP A 396 -0.51 15.20 4.00
N ASP A 397 -1.41 14.28 3.63
CA ASP A 397 -1.15 13.11 2.78
C ASP A 397 -2.31 12.92 1.78
N TRP A 398 -2.14 13.43 0.57
CA TRP A 398 -3.16 13.26 -0.47
C TRP A 398 -3.09 11.88 -1.14
N VAL A 399 -1.93 11.25 -1.14
CA VAL A 399 -1.77 9.92 -1.74
C VAL A 399 -2.55 8.88 -0.96
N ASN A 400 -2.36 8.86 0.35
CA ASN A 400 -2.99 7.90 1.24
C ASN A 400 -4.36 8.39 1.79
N SER A 401 -4.97 9.35 1.12
CA SER A 401 -6.32 9.84 1.42
C SER A 401 -7.13 10.12 0.16
N LEU A 402 -6.87 11.24 -0.52
CA LEU A 402 -7.57 11.63 -1.75
C LEU A 402 -7.41 10.58 -2.85
N PHE A 403 -6.17 10.14 -3.13
CA PHE A 403 -5.94 9.26 -4.27
C PHE A 403 -6.52 7.87 -4.04
N LEU A 404 -6.43 7.33 -2.82
CA LEU A 404 -7.09 6.07 -2.47
C LEU A 404 -8.63 6.17 -2.49
N SER A 405 -9.18 7.38 -2.38
CA SER A 405 -10.65 7.56 -2.50
C SER A 405 -11.18 7.28 -3.90
N LEU A 406 -10.33 7.29 -4.93
CA LEU A 406 -10.70 7.24 -6.36
C LEU A 406 -11.65 8.39 -6.82
N ARG A 407 -11.78 9.48 -6.03
CA ARG A 407 -12.68 10.61 -6.29
C ARG A 407 -11.99 11.73 -7.05
N PHE A 408 -11.18 11.38 -8.03
CA PHE A 408 -10.47 12.30 -8.91
C PHE A 408 -10.20 11.63 -10.26
N SER A 409 -9.77 12.38 -11.27
CA SER A 409 -9.14 11.81 -12.45
C SER A 409 -7.73 12.37 -12.64
N ALA A 410 -6.89 11.61 -13.30
CA ALA A 410 -5.51 11.96 -13.56
C ALA A 410 -5.15 11.77 -15.03
N TRP A 411 -4.22 12.60 -15.48
CA TRP A 411 -3.59 12.46 -16.78
C TRP A 411 -2.09 12.70 -16.66
N ARG A 412 -1.30 11.94 -17.41
CA ARG A 412 0.13 12.18 -17.52
C ARG A 412 0.64 11.93 -18.93
N ARG A 413 1.73 12.61 -19.25
CA ARG A 413 2.56 12.37 -20.42
C ARG A 413 3.90 11.79 -19.95
N GLY A 414 4.29 10.64 -20.48
CA GLY A 414 5.56 10.01 -20.11
C GLY A 414 5.49 9.08 -18.89
N SER A 415 6.63 8.94 -18.25
CA SER A 415 6.86 7.97 -17.17
C SER A 415 6.19 8.36 -15.85
N TYR A 416 6.07 7.42 -14.95
CA TYR A 416 5.77 7.66 -13.54
C TYR A 416 6.86 8.55 -12.92
N ASN A 417 6.48 9.40 -11.97
CA ASN A 417 7.42 10.24 -11.23
C ASN A 417 7.24 10.01 -9.73
N ASP A 418 8.16 9.25 -9.13
CA ASP A 418 8.14 8.89 -7.71
C ASP A 418 8.18 10.11 -6.78
N TYR A 419 8.97 11.14 -7.15
CA TYR A 419 9.08 12.37 -6.36
C TYR A 419 7.75 13.13 -6.28
N LEU A 420 6.93 13.11 -7.34
CA LEU A 420 5.63 13.77 -7.35
C LEU A 420 4.67 13.13 -6.34
N TYR A 421 4.62 11.79 -6.31
CA TYR A 421 3.76 11.10 -5.34
C TYR A 421 4.33 11.19 -3.92
N THR A 422 5.64 11.18 -3.74
CA THR A 422 6.27 11.49 -2.45
C THR A 422 5.93 12.90 -1.98
N TRP A 423 5.93 13.90 -2.87
CA TRP A 423 5.46 15.24 -2.55
C TRP A 423 4.05 15.24 -1.96
N PHE A 424 3.10 14.60 -2.64
CA PHE A 424 1.71 14.55 -2.18
C PHE A 424 1.49 13.70 -0.91
N LYS A 425 2.45 12.88 -0.51
CA LYS A 425 2.47 12.21 0.81
C LYS A 425 3.02 13.09 1.92
N CYS A 426 3.78 14.14 1.58
CA CYS A 426 4.64 14.88 2.50
C CYS A 426 4.25 16.35 2.61
N LEU A 427 2.95 16.64 2.78
CA LEU A 427 2.43 18.01 2.82
C LEU A 427 2.49 18.65 4.22
N SER A 428 3.43 18.20 5.06
CA SER A 428 3.79 18.79 6.34
C SER A 428 5.30 19.01 6.46
N VAL A 429 5.72 19.90 7.37
CA VAL A 429 7.15 20.21 7.56
C VAL A 429 7.94 18.96 7.95
N ALA A 430 7.44 18.16 8.89
CA ALA A 430 8.13 16.97 9.37
C ALA A 430 8.31 15.94 8.25
N ARG A 431 7.25 15.69 7.48
CA ARG A 431 7.26 14.69 6.40
C ARG A 431 8.15 15.11 5.23
N ILE A 432 8.07 16.38 4.79
CA ILE A 432 8.91 16.82 3.65
C ILE A 432 10.39 16.84 4.03
N GLN A 433 10.74 17.20 5.27
CA GLN A 433 12.11 17.15 5.76
C GLN A 433 12.62 15.72 5.87
N TYR A 434 11.76 14.78 6.30
CA TYR A 434 12.12 13.37 6.31
C TYR A 434 12.38 12.83 4.90
N ALA A 435 11.48 13.11 3.95
CA ALA A 435 11.65 12.70 2.56
C ALA A 435 12.92 13.29 1.92
N GLU A 436 13.20 14.58 2.18
CA GLU A 436 14.40 15.24 1.69
C GLU A 436 15.69 14.61 2.25
N GLY A 437 15.70 14.25 3.54
CA GLY A 437 16.79 13.51 4.19
C GLY A 437 17.00 12.13 3.59
N PHE A 438 15.92 11.39 3.39
CA PHE A 438 15.95 10.06 2.77
C PHE A 438 16.56 10.09 1.36
N TYR A 439 16.15 11.04 0.52
CA TYR A 439 16.74 11.19 -0.81
C TYR A 439 18.18 11.72 -0.78
N ALA A 440 18.60 12.43 0.27
CA ALA A 440 19.98 12.87 0.45
C ALA A 440 20.92 11.71 0.79
N GLU A 441 20.44 10.71 1.53
CA GLU A 441 21.23 9.55 1.99
C GLU A 441 21.36 8.43 0.94
N ASN A 442 20.76 8.58 -0.23
CA ASN A 442 20.83 7.60 -1.33
C ASN A 442 22.22 7.55 -1.99
N GLY A 443 23.23 7.15 -1.21
CA GLY A 443 24.58 6.83 -1.69
C GLY A 443 24.67 5.42 -2.30
N PRO A 444 25.84 5.07 -2.89
CA PRO A 444 26.09 3.73 -3.44
C PRO A 444 25.91 2.68 -2.36
N THR A 445 25.11 1.67 -2.66
CA THR A 445 24.63 0.67 -1.73
C THR A 445 25.54 -0.53 -1.59
N GLU A 446 25.37 -1.23 -0.48
CA GLU A 446 26.09 -2.41 -0.03
C GLU A 446 26.24 -3.52 -1.08
N GLY A 447 27.41 -3.64 -1.65
CA GLY A 447 27.82 -4.81 -2.42
C GLY A 447 27.17 -4.97 -3.80
N THR A 448 27.73 -5.90 -4.55
CA THR A 448 27.23 -6.31 -5.87
C THR A 448 27.06 -7.83 -5.89
N PHE A 449 26.27 -8.36 -6.83
CA PHE A 449 26.14 -9.79 -7.08
C PHE A 449 26.15 -10.06 -8.59
N ASP A 450 26.43 -11.31 -8.95
CA ASP A 450 26.43 -11.74 -10.34
C ASP A 450 25.05 -12.22 -10.76
N LEU A 451 24.53 -11.66 -11.85
CA LEU A 451 23.25 -11.99 -12.45
C LEU A 451 23.44 -12.23 -13.95
N ASN A 452 23.47 -13.51 -14.36
CA ASN A 452 23.55 -13.95 -15.76
C ASN A 452 24.56 -13.17 -16.65
N GLY A 453 25.75 -12.91 -16.11
CA GLY A 453 26.83 -12.24 -16.82
C GLY A 453 26.88 -10.73 -16.62
N TRP A 454 26.06 -10.20 -15.72
CA TRP A 454 26.11 -8.84 -15.23
C TRP A 454 26.52 -8.81 -13.77
N GLN A 455 27.40 -7.88 -13.39
CA GLN A 455 27.62 -7.51 -12.00
C GLN A 455 26.69 -6.36 -11.65
N VAL A 456 25.71 -6.63 -10.78
CA VAL A 456 24.61 -5.71 -10.45
C VAL A 456 24.69 -5.32 -8.97
N GLN A 457 24.32 -4.09 -8.63
CA GLN A 457 24.16 -3.70 -7.22
C GLN A 457 23.12 -4.58 -6.52
N ARG A 458 23.39 -4.94 -5.26
CA ARG A 458 22.51 -5.84 -4.51
C ARG A 458 21.19 -5.20 -4.13
N ARG A 459 21.18 -3.91 -3.82
CA ARG A 459 20.00 -3.19 -3.34
C ARG A 459 19.30 -2.44 -4.46
N CYS A 460 18.01 -2.64 -4.59
CA CYS A 460 17.15 -1.91 -5.51
C CYS A 460 17.28 -0.40 -5.29
N PRO A 461 17.51 0.41 -6.34
CA PRO A 461 17.63 1.87 -6.20
C PRO A 461 16.40 2.53 -5.60
N HIS A 462 15.21 1.98 -5.87
CA HIS A 462 13.94 2.53 -5.40
C HIS A 462 13.78 2.42 -3.87
N MET A 463 13.65 1.21 -3.33
CA MET A 463 13.35 0.99 -1.91
C MET A 463 14.29 -0.03 -1.25
N LYS A 464 15.48 -0.19 -1.77
CA LYS A 464 16.54 -1.01 -1.16
C LYS A 464 16.25 -2.51 -1.04
N ALA A 465 15.22 -3.02 -1.72
CA ALA A 465 14.93 -4.46 -1.76
C ALA A 465 16.15 -5.27 -2.20
N ASP A 466 16.32 -6.46 -1.63
CA ASP A 466 17.42 -7.36 -2.01
C ASP A 466 17.13 -7.97 -3.39
N LEU A 467 17.86 -7.48 -4.41
CA LEU A 467 17.71 -7.94 -5.79
C LEU A 467 18.18 -9.39 -6.00
N THR A 468 18.93 -9.98 -5.07
CA THR A 468 19.24 -11.43 -5.12
C THR A 468 18.00 -12.29 -4.84
N ARG A 469 16.97 -11.74 -4.17
CA ARG A 469 15.71 -12.38 -3.84
C ARG A 469 14.57 -11.96 -4.77
N PHE A 470 14.53 -10.68 -5.12
CA PHE A 470 13.43 -10.04 -5.81
C PHE A 470 13.77 -9.56 -7.23
N GLY A 471 15.02 -9.70 -7.65
CA GLY A 471 15.43 -9.38 -9.01
C GLY A 471 15.14 -10.51 -9.98
N THR A 472 14.53 -10.20 -11.10
CA THR A 472 14.41 -11.09 -12.26
C THR A 472 14.93 -10.37 -13.50
N GLU A 473 15.59 -11.09 -14.43
CA GLU A 473 16.12 -10.50 -15.65
C GLU A 473 15.66 -11.31 -16.87
N ASP A 474 15.57 -10.66 -18.01
CA ASP A 474 15.20 -11.23 -19.31
C ASP A 474 16.33 -11.11 -20.35
N GLY A 475 17.57 -10.87 -19.90
CA GLY A 475 18.77 -10.66 -20.72
C GLY A 475 19.12 -9.20 -20.97
N GLU A 476 18.18 -8.29 -21.00
CA GLU A 476 18.36 -6.85 -21.25
C GLU A 476 17.86 -5.97 -20.11
N THR A 477 16.83 -6.43 -19.41
CA THR A 477 16.11 -5.67 -18.39
C THR A 477 16.15 -6.39 -17.06
N LEU A 478 16.47 -5.69 -15.97
CA LEU A 478 16.27 -6.15 -14.60
C LEU A 478 14.94 -5.62 -14.07
N THR A 479 14.11 -6.51 -13.52
CA THR A 479 12.86 -6.16 -12.85
C THR A 479 12.94 -6.50 -11.36
N CYS A 480 12.64 -5.53 -10.49
CA CYS A 480 12.41 -5.78 -9.07
C CYS A 480 10.94 -6.19 -8.86
N SER A 481 10.68 -7.42 -8.43
CA SER A 481 9.32 -7.97 -8.31
C SER A 481 8.48 -7.36 -7.16
N ILE A 482 9.08 -6.65 -6.19
CA ILE A 482 8.34 -6.01 -5.10
C ILE A 482 7.40 -4.92 -5.63
N HIS A 483 7.93 -4.00 -6.47
CA HIS A 483 7.15 -2.89 -7.02
C HIS A 483 7.06 -2.93 -8.55
N GLY A 484 7.74 -3.90 -9.20
CA GLY A 484 7.75 -4.05 -10.64
C GLY A 484 8.63 -3.01 -11.37
N TRP A 485 9.52 -2.31 -10.66
CA TRP A 485 10.44 -1.36 -11.28
C TRP A 485 11.45 -2.05 -12.17
N GLN A 486 11.77 -1.42 -13.30
CA GLN A 486 12.60 -1.99 -14.35
C GLN A 486 13.77 -1.08 -14.69
N TRP A 487 14.91 -1.70 -15.01
CA TRP A 487 16.13 -1.03 -15.44
C TRP A 487 16.71 -1.71 -16.66
N ASP A 488 17.17 -0.91 -17.61
CA ASP A 488 18.03 -1.36 -18.68
C ASP A 488 19.41 -1.70 -18.13
N LEU A 489 19.85 -2.93 -18.28
CA LEU A 489 21.12 -3.41 -17.71
C LEU A 489 22.36 -2.78 -18.36
N ALA A 490 22.27 -2.41 -19.65
CA ALA A 490 23.41 -1.86 -20.37
C ALA A 490 23.71 -0.42 -20.00
N SER A 491 22.68 0.39 -19.80
CA SER A 491 22.80 1.82 -19.44
C SER A 491 22.64 2.09 -17.95
N GLY A 492 22.05 1.16 -17.19
CA GLY A 492 21.64 1.36 -15.80
C GLY A 492 20.45 2.30 -15.65
N ARG A 493 19.81 2.73 -16.76
CA ARG A 493 18.70 3.67 -16.73
C ARG A 493 17.44 2.99 -16.19
N CYS A 494 16.75 3.66 -15.27
CA CYS A 494 15.42 3.25 -14.84
C CYS A 494 14.40 3.46 -15.97
N LEU A 495 13.63 2.41 -16.28
CA LEU A 495 12.59 2.43 -17.32
C LEU A 495 11.20 2.79 -16.73
N THR A 496 11.08 2.75 -15.40
CA THR A 496 9.81 2.97 -14.69
C THR A 496 9.66 4.41 -14.24
N SER A 497 10.71 5.01 -13.68
CA SER A 497 10.72 6.39 -13.18
C SER A 497 12.07 7.04 -13.48
N GLU A 498 12.12 8.36 -13.49
CA GLU A 498 13.36 9.09 -13.59
C GLU A 498 14.13 9.10 -12.26
N GLY A 499 15.46 9.30 -12.32
CA GLY A 499 16.29 9.62 -11.15
C GLY A 499 16.72 8.47 -10.26
N HIS A 500 16.49 7.22 -10.61
CA HIS A 500 16.87 6.04 -9.82
C HIS A 500 17.78 5.09 -10.60
N PRO A 501 19.03 5.48 -10.95
CA PRO A 501 19.91 4.65 -11.76
C PRO A 501 20.34 3.38 -11.03
N LEU A 502 20.44 2.28 -11.77
CA LEU A 502 20.98 1.00 -11.30
C LEU A 502 22.45 0.92 -11.67
N PHE A 503 23.29 0.53 -10.73
CA PHE A 503 24.63 0.09 -11.09
C PHE A 503 24.56 -1.32 -11.69
N ALA A 504 24.92 -1.46 -12.96
CA ALA A 504 25.12 -2.73 -13.65
C ALA A 504 26.36 -2.66 -14.54
N ARG A 505 27.17 -3.72 -14.53
CA ARG A 505 28.39 -3.83 -15.34
C ARG A 505 28.44 -5.20 -16.02
N PRO A 506 28.69 -5.27 -17.35
CA PRO A 506 28.81 -6.54 -18.04
C PRO A 506 30.11 -7.24 -17.64
N VAL A 507 30.01 -8.54 -17.29
CA VAL A 507 31.16 -9.38 -16.92
C VAL A 507 31.32 -10.60 -17.84
N SER A 508 30.32 -10.87 -18.69
CA SER A 508 30.38 -11.91 -19.72
C SER A 508 30.53 -11.33 -21.13
N PRO A 509 31.06 -12.09 -22.12
CA PRO A 509 31.16 -11.61 -23.50
C PRO A 509 29.79 -11.23 -24.10
N VAL A 510 28.73 -11.98 -23.81
CA VAL A 510 27.36 -11.71 -24.30
C VAL A 510 26.84 -10.38 -23.74
N ALA A 511 27.03 -10.15 -22.44
CA ALA A 511 26.62 -8.89 -21.79
C ALA A 511 27.46 -7.71 -22.30
N GLN A 512 28.73 -7.91 -22.61
CA GLN A 512 29.61 -6.90 -23.21
C GLN A 512 29.17 -6.50 -24.62
N GLU A 513 28.77 -7.46 -25.45
CA GLU A 513 28.21 -7.19 -26.78
C GLU A 513 26.88 -6.42 -26.70
N HIS A 514 26.03 -6.75 -25.74
CA HIS A 514 24.79 -6.03 -25.50
C HIS A 514 25.05 -4.58 -25.07
N ALA A 515 25.92 -4.36 -24.08
CA ALA A 515 26.29 -3.03 -23.62
C ALA A 515 26.89 -2.17 -24.74
N ALA A 516 27.73 -2.76 -25.60
CA ALA A 516 28.33 -2.06 -26.75
C ALA A 516 27.29 -1.64 -27.80
N ARG A 517 26.25 -2.46 -28.04
CA ARG A 517 25.15 -2.12 -28.95
C ARG A 517 24.34 -0.91 -28.45
N VAL A 518 24.02 -0.88 -27.16
CA VAL A 518 23.25 0.22 -26.55
C VAL A 518 24.07 1.51 -26.54
N ALA A 519 25.36 1.45 -26.23
CA ALA A 519 26.26 2.62 -26.26
C ALA A 519 26.44 3.25 -27.66
N GLY A 520 26.26 2.48 -28.73
CA GLY A 520 26.31 2.92 -30.12
C GLY A 520 25.01 3.38 -30.74
N SER A 521 23.88 3.26 -30.05
CA SER A 521 22.53 3.68 -30.50
C SER A 521 22.16 5.03 -29.89
N GLU A 522 21.61 5.96 -30.71
CA GLU A 522 20.96 7.17 -30.18
C GLU A 522 19.87 6.78 -29.18
N PRO A 523 19.68 7.53 -28.07
CA PRO A 523 18.65 7.21 -27.08
C PRO A 523 17.28 7.23 -27.78
N PRO A 524 16.43 6.22 -27.56
CA PRO A 524 15.09 6.19 -28.11
C PRO A 524 14.29 7.39 -27.58
N ARG A 525 13.50 8.01 -28.47
CA ARG A 525 12.63 9.12 -28.10
C ARG A 525 11.63 8.68 -27.00
N PRO A 526 11.25 9.57 -26.06
CA PRO A 526 10.40 9.25 -24.90
C PRO A 526 9.07 8.58 -25.20
N ASP A 527 8.60 8.63 -26.44
CA ASP A 527 7.24 8.22 -26.84
C ASP A 527 7.05 6.70 -27.02
N GLN A 528 8.09 5.87 -26.88
CA GLN A 528 7.99 4.43 -27.16
C GLN A 528 7.85 3.52 -25.94
N TYR A 529 7.97 4.04 -24.70
CA TYR A 529 7.89 3.24 -23.48
C TYR A 529 6.75 3.68 -22.54
N SER A 530 5.52 3.68 -23.04
CA SER A 530 4.34 3.93 -22.21
C SER A 530 3.82 2.64 -21.54
N GLY A 531 4.62 1.94 -20.76
CA GLY A 531 4.20 0.64 -20.21
C GLY A 531 5.01 0.07 -19.06
N GLY A 532 5.83 0.84 -18.38
CA GLY A 532 6.51 0.36 -17.17
C GLY A 532 5.53 0.09 -16.03
N PRO A 533 5.73 -0.94 -15.20
CA PRO A 533 4.92 -1.15 -14.01
C PRO A 533 5.16 -0.02 -13.02
N GLU A 534 4.10 0.56 -12.51
CA GLU A 534 4.19 1.61 -11.48
C GLU A 534 4.26 1.03 -10.09
N GLY A 535 5.16 1.60 -9.30
CA GLY A 535 5.26 1.34 -7.89
C GLY A 535 4.09 1.87 -7.07
N SER A 536 3.75 1.16 -6.16
CA SER A 536 3.22 1.17 -4.84
C SER A 536 2.20 0.72 -4.24
#